data_52ae8ea728d19387cd2e43395e53f76c
#
_entry.id   52ae8ea728d19387cd2e43395e53f76c
#
_cell.length_a   1.000
_cell.length_b   1.000
_cell.length_c   1.000
_cell.angle_alpha   90.00
_cell.angle_beta   90.00
_cell.angle_gamma   90.00
#
_symmetry.space_group_name_H-M   'P 1'
#
loop_
_entity.id
_entity.type
_entity.pdbx_description
1 polymer ?
#
loop_
_entity_poly.entity_id
_entity_poly.type
_entity_poly.pdbx_seq_one_letter_code
_entity_poly.pdbx_strand_id
1 'polypeptide(L)'
;MGAQYVLGNKSALYNVCNELGILFRDDDTPDDAVVVTTEGKIINSELMDKAADFWERSIDEAADKFDSRKARKPISFAEFVPRRFERRLVSSSLFSQNLIEPITNYFIKLETTDANCSSLYDLNLIEYSNYENPPGAYENELKNGGYRPFINYLKSFIHNDEQICLNCEVTRVRFLAEERKLLVEINDLQKQQTKTMLCDHMIWTTSLGYLKDHFRRIFTEEKDLIQQKQNAIANIGFGLLNKVVLIYTNKFWRENADSIKLLHTRKHQIFEMSDMLRQQLHDERIDPNVVQEIAHELSYCGVLPSTNIPVLICWFAGPIALIIENLNEQIVGQICHETICSYLKVDQNSYPLVRTLKSGWHSNKYIRGSYSYQSIHSNKQDEHELRTSYAPDGVQRILFAGEATHEQHYGTANAAFETGIEAAKKVLSIVNSRQ
;
A
#
# COMPACT_ATOMS: atom_id res chain seq x y z
N MET A 1 9.13 -0.19 -7.57
CA MET A 1 8.82 -0.62 -6.17
C MET A 1 7.44 -0.14 -5.69
N GLY A 2 6.55 0.30 -6.58
CA GLY A 2 5.15 0.62 -6.32
C GLY A 2 4.25 -0.62 -6.35
N ALA A 3 3.05 -0.44 -6.94
CA ALA A 3 2.11 -1.54 -7.14
C ALA A 3 2.76 -2.72 -7.88
N GLN A 4 2.45 -3.93 -7.44
CA GLN A 4 3.06 -5.18 -7.92
C GLN A 4 2.02 -6.09 -8.56
N TYR A 5 0.77 -5.98 -8.12
CA TYR A 5 -0.31 -6.87 -8.49
C TYR A 5 -1.41 -6.15 -9.27
N VAL A 6 -2.16 -6.91 -10.07
CA VAL A 6 -3.46 -6.55 -10.60
C VAL A 6 -4.48 -7.44 -9.91
N LEU A 7 -5.46 -6.84 -9.22
CA LEU A 7 -6.44 -7.60 -8.45
C LEU A 7 -7.62 -8.04 -9.32
N GLY A 8 -8.09 -9.27 -9.09
CA GLY A 8 -9.18 -9.86 -9.85
C GLY A 8 -8.85 -10.11 -11.32
N ASN A 9 -9.71 -10.83 -12.01
CA ASN A 9 -9.51 -11.17 -13.43
C ASN A 9 -10.64 -10.66 -14.35
N LYS A 10 -11.48 -9.76 -13.85
CA LYS A 10 -12.64 -9.19 -14.59
C LYS A 10 -12.62 -7.66 -14.68
N SER A 11 -11.57 -7.01 -14.18
CA SER A 11 -11.45 -5.56 -14.21
C SER A 11 -10.94 -5.04 -15.56
N ALA A 12 -11.19 -3.77 -15.84
CA ALA A 12 -10.66 -3.11 -17.03
C ALA A 12 -9.12 -3.11 -17.05
N LEU A 13 -8.48 -2.94 -15.89
CA LEU A 13 -7.02 -2.99 -15.76
C LEU A 13 -6.48 -4.38 -16.10
N TYR A 14 -7.13 -5.45 -15.58
CA TYR A 14 -6.74 -6.82 -15.89
C TYR A 14 -6.78 -7.09 -17.39
N ASN A 15 -7.86 -6.69 -18.07
CA ASN A 15 -8.00 -6.92 -19.51
C ASN A 15 -6.85 -6.30 -20.30
N VAL A 16 -6.51 -5.04 -20.00
CA VAL A 16 -5.38 -4.36 -20.67
C VAL A 16 -4.04 -5.05 -20.33
N CYS A 17 -3.78 -5.38 -19.08
CA CYS A 17 -2.53 -6.04 -18.68
C CYS A 17 -2.41 -7.45 -19.29
N ASN A 18 -3.52 -8.16 -19.41
CA ASN A 18 -3.57 -9.48 -20.04
C ASN A 18 -3.32 -9.39 -21.56
N GLU A 19 -3.94 -8.43 -22.25
CA GLU A 19 -3.70 -8.16 -23.67
C GLU A 19 -2.24 -7.78 -23.96
N LEU A 20 -1.62 -7.03 -23.05
CA LEU A 20 -0.20 -6.69 -23.12
C LEU A 20 0.72 -7.88 -22.77
N GLY A 21 0.19 -8.99 -22.29
CA GLY A 21 0.95 -10.18 -21.93
C GLY A 21 1.89 -10.00 -20.74
N ILE A 22 1.59 -9.05 -19.85
CA ILE A 22 2.46 -8.66 -18.72
C ILE A 22 2.07 -9.32 -17.39
N LEU A 23 1.05 -10.16 -17.36
CA LEU A 23 0.64 -10.92 -16.18
C LEU A 23 1.29 -12.31 -16.18
N PHE A 24 1.67 -12.78 -14.97
CA PHE A 24 1.93 -14.20 -14.78
C PHE A 24 0.63 -14.99 -14.88
N ARG A 25 0.74 -16.26 -15.25
CA ARG A 25 -0.37 -17.22 -15.13
C ARG A 25 -0.29 -17.88 -13.77
N ASP A 26 -1.46 -18.17 -13.17
CA ASP A 26 -1.53 -18.82 -11.86
C ASP A 26 -0.74 -20.13 -11.78
N ASP A 27 -0.64 -20.87 -12.90
CA ASP A 27 0.10 -22.13 -13.00
C ASP A 27 1.64 -21.96 -12.92
N ASP A 28 2.13 -20.72 -13.06
CA ASP A 28 3.57 -20.42 -13.11
C ASP A 28 4.13 -19.98 -11.75
N THR A 29 3.28 -19.76 -10.73
CA THR A 29 3.71 -19.31 -9.40
C THR A 29 3.83 -20.47 -8.42
N PRO A 30 4.96 -20.60 -7.68
CA PRO A 30 5.04 -21.52 -6.56
C PRO A 30 4.01 -21.14 -5.49
N ASP A 31 3.37 -22.12 -4.87
CA ASP A 31 2.43 -21.92 -3.76
C ASP A 31 2.90 -22.72 -2.54
N ASP A 32 4.07 -22.36 -1.99
CA ASP A 32 4.68 -23.08 -0.90
C ASP A 32 5.50 -22.19 0.03
N ALA A 33 4.85 -21.67 1.06
CA ALA A 33 5.47 -20.81 2.04
C ALA A 33 6.44 -21.56 2.97
N VAL A 34 7.62 -20.99 3.22
CA VAL A 34 8.50 -21.40 4.30
C VAL A 34 8.11 -20.69 5.58
N VAL A 35 7.43 -21.37 6.50
CA VAL A 35 7.01 -20.81 7.80
C VAL A 35 8.01 -21.24 8.87
N VAL A 36 8.63 -20.29 9.55
CA VAL A 36 9.72 -20.59 10.49
C VAL A 36 9.61 -19.78 11.79
N THR A 37 9.87 -20.44 12.92
CA THR A 37 9.92 -19.78 14.24
C THR A 37 11.32 -19.22 14.52
N THR A 38 11.44 -18.38 15.55
CA THR A 38 12.73 -17.84 16.03
C THR A 38 13.77 -18.90 16.36
N GLU A 39 13.34 -20.09 16.79
CA GLU A 39 14.22 -21.22 17.07
C GLU A 39 14.68 -21.98 15.81
N GLY A 40 14.17 -21.58 14.62
CA GLY A 40 14.46 -22.25 13.34
C GLY A 40 13.58 -23.46 13.07
N LYS A 41 12.49 -23.65 13.82
CA LYS A 41 11.54 -24.74 13.60
C LYS A 41 10.64 -24.40 12.42
N ILE A 42 10.64 -25.27 11.40
CA ILE A 42 9.71 -25.17 10.27
C ILE A 42 8.32 -25.63 10.71
N ILE A 43 7.33 -24.84 10.38
CA ILE A 43 5.91 -25.11 10.62
C ILE A 43 5.25 -25.52 9.30
N ASN A 44 4.34 -26.49 9.33
CA ASN A 44 3.57 -26.90 8.16
C ASN A 44 2.72 -25.73 7.63
N SER A 45 2.80 -25.43 6.32
CA SER A 45 2.02 -24.38 5.65
C SER A 45 0.52 -24.57 5.81
N GLU A 46 0.00 -25.83 5.72
CA GLU A 46 -1.41 -26.13 5.94
C GLU A 46 -1.94 -25.67 7.32
N LEU A 47 -1.06 -25.59 8.32
CA LEU A 47 -1.44 -25.07 9.63
C LEU A 47 -1.66 -23.54 9.57
N MET A 48 -0.86 -22.86 8.75
CA MET A 48 -1.04 -21.40 8.52
C MET A 48 -2.28 -21.11 7.69
N ASP A 49 -2.63 -21.97 6.72
CA ASP A 49 -3.87 -21.84 5.94
C ASP A 49 -5.11 -21.96 6.84
N LYS A 50 -5.08 -22.92 7.77
CA LYS A 50 -6.14 -23.03 8.79
C LYS A 50 -6.19 -21.84 9.74
N ALA A 51 -5.04 -21.26 10.06
CA ALA A 51 -5.01 -20.03 10.84
C ALA A 51 -5.58 -18.84 10.04
N ALA A 52 -5.30 -18.77 8.74
CA ALA A 52 -5.89 -17.77 7.85
C ALA A 52 -7.43 -17.89 7.81
N ASP A 53 -7.96 -19.11 7.63
CA ASP A 53 -9.41 -19.34 7.73
C ASP A 53 -10.02 -18.86 9.07
N PHE A 54 -9.29 -19.02 10.17
CA PHE A 54 -9.76 -18.55 11.47
C PHE A 54 -9.71 -17.05 11.62
N TRP A 55 -8.71 -16.40 10.97
CA TRP A 55 -8.60 -14.96 10.92
C TRP A 55 -9.76 -14.35 10.14
N GLU A 56 -10.01 -14.83 8.93
CA GLU A 56 -11.13 -14.38 8.08
C GLU A 56 -12.48 -14.57 8.77
N ARG A 57 -12.74 -15.75 9.35
CA ARG A 57 -13.97 -15.96 10.14
C ARG A 57 -14.10 -15.03 11.34
N SER A 58 -13.01 -14.50 11.85
CA SER A 58 -13.05 -13.52 12.95
C SER A 58 -13.40 -12.13 12.45
N ILE A 59 -13.06 -11.80 11.21
CA ILE A 59 -13.48 -10.60 10.50
C ILE A 59 -14.97 -10.69 10.15
N ASP A 60 -15.40 -11.81 9.56
CA ASP A 60 -16.81 -12.05 9.19
C ASP A 60 -17.73 -11.97 10.41
N GLU A 61 -17.34 -12.58 11.52
CA GLU A 61 -18.09 -12.49 12.78
C GLU A 61 -18.22 -11.05 13.26
N ALA A 62 -17.23 -10.22 13.02
CA ALA A 62 -17.28 -8.82 13.36
C ALA A 62 -18.25 -8.06 12.44
N ALA A 63 -18.21 -8.32 11.14
CA ALA A 63 -19.14 -7.74 10.17
C ALA A 63 -20.59 -8.06 10.51
N ASP A 64 -20.89 -9.33 10.81
CA ASP A 64 -22.24 -9.78 11.20
C ASP A 64 -22.72 -9.14 12.51
N LYS A 65 -21.82 -8.99 13.48
CA LYS A 65 -22.15 -8.46 14.81
C LYS A 65 -22.35 -6.96 14.81
N PHE A 66 -21.56 -6.24 14.04
CA PHE A 66 -21.49 -4.79 14.02
C PHE A 66 -22.04 -4.23 12.70
N ASP A 67 -23.34 -4.46 12.44
CA ASP A 67 -24.02 -3.85 11.29
C ASP A 67 -23.82 -2.33 11.29
N SER A 68 -23.23 -1.81 10.21
CA SER A 68 -22.93 -0.37 10.01
C SER A 68 -24.14 0.54 10.24
N ARG A 69 -25.36 0.02 10.00
CA ARG A 69 -26.63 0.75 10.23
C ARG A 69 -27.02 0.88 11.70
N LYS A 70 -26.42 0.07 12.59
CA LYS A 70 -26.74 0.00 14.02
C LYS A 70 -25.63 0.49 14.92
N ALA A 71 -24.40 0.50 14.42
CA ALA A 71 -23.24 0.91 15.20
C ALA A 71 -23.25 2.43 15.42
N ARG A 72 -23.37 2.85 16.67
CA ARG A 72 -23.36 4.27 17.07
C ARG A 72 -21.95 4.87 17.18
N LYS A 73 -20.92 4.05 17.19
CA LYS A 73 -19.51 4.46 17.34
C LYS A 73 -18.64 3.57 16.47
N PRO A 74 -17.56 4.11 15.87
CA PRO A 74 -16.57 3.31 15.18
C PRO A 74 -15.95 2.31 16.15
N ILE A 75 -15.55 1.15 15.62
CA ILE A 75 -14.93 0.06 16.39
C ILE A 75 -13.57 -0.19 15.75
N SER A 76 -12.55 -0.21 16.57
CA SER A 76 -11.20 -0.55 16.13
C SER A 76 -11.08 -2.04 15.80
N PHE A 77 -10.43 -2.35 14.69
CA PHE A 77 -10.12 -3.72 14.31
C PHE A 77 -9.34 -4.46 15.40
N ALA A 78 -8.36 -3.78 16.02
CA ALA A 78 -7.52 -4.35 17.08
C ALA A 78 -8.29 -4.75 18.34
N GLU A 79 -9.42 -4.09 18.63
CA GLU A 79 -10.21 -4.39 19.83
C GLU A 79 -11.00 -5.69 19.73
N PHE A 80 -11.30 -6.15 18.50
CA PHE A 80 -12.17 -7.30 18.31
C PHE A 80 -11.48 -8.49 17.65
N VAL A 81 -10.93 -8.35 16.44
CA VAL A 81 -10.49 -9.47 15.61
C VAL A 81 -9.35 -10.29 16.23
N PRO A 82 -8.24 -9.71 16.72
CA PRO A 82 -7.15 -10.50 17.29
C PRO A 82 -7.57 -11.35 18.48
N ARG A 83 -8.45 -10.82 19.35
CA ARG A 83 -8.96 -11.58 20.52
C ARG A 83 -9.87 -12.75 20.12
N ARG A 84 -10.65 -12.59 19.06
CA ARG A 84 -11.52 -13.67 18.55
C ARG A 84 -10.68 -14.73 17.87
N PHE A 85 -9.73 -14.33 17.10
CA PHE A 85 -8.76 -15.22 16.45
C PHE A 85 -8.00 -16.08 17.46
N GLU A 86 -7.39 -15.46 18.47
CA GLU A 86 -6.65 -16.17 19.52
C GLU A 86 -7.52 -17.22 20.23
N ARG A 87 -8.78 -16.88 20.55
CA ARG A 87 -9.72 -17.84 21.12
C ARG A 87 -10.00 -19.04 20.21
N ARG A 88 -10.10 -18.82 18.88
CA ARG A 88 -10.27 -19.90 17.90
C ARG A 88 -9.06 -20.81 17.85
N LEU A 89 -7.85 -20.25 17.85
CA LEU A 89 -6.61 -21.02 17.89
C LEU A 89 -6.55 -21.88 19.15
N VAL A 90 -6.82 -21.30 20.33
CA VAL A 90 -6.82 -22.03 21.62
C VAL A 90 -7.85 -23.16 21.63
N SER A 91 -9.04 -22.92 21.06
CA SER A 91 -10.14 -23.88 21.09
C SER A 91 -9.97 -25.04 20.09
N SER A 92 -9.11 -24.90 19.09
CA SER A 92 -9.06 -25.83 17.95
C SER A 92 -8.22 -27.07 18.19
N SER A 93 -7.50 -27.22 19.28
CA SER A 93 -6.54 -28.30 19.54
C SER A 93 -5.48 -28.59 18.42
N LEU A 94 -5.54 -27.91 17.31
CA LEU A 94 -4.60 -28.05 16.19
C LEU A 94 -3.27 -27.34 16.48
N PHE A 95 -3.32 -26.28 17.27
CA PHE A 95 -2.19 -25.39 17.54
C PHE A 95 -1.62 -25.66 18.93
N SER A 96 -0.33 -25.94 19.01
CA SER A 96 0.34 -26.05 20.29
C SER A 96 0.41 -24.65 20.96
N GLN A 97 0.33 -24.64 22.30
CA GLN A 97 0.23 -23.41 23.09
C GLN A 97 1.34 -22.40 22.78
N ASN A 98 2.54 -22.86 22.48
CA ASN A 98 3.70 -22.03 22.15
C ASN A 98 3.64 -21.39 20.75
N LEU A 99 2.73 -21.84 19.88
CA LEU A 99 2.54 -21.25 18.53
C LEU A 99 1.41 -20.21 18.47
N ILE A 100 0.52 -20.18 19.46
CA ILE A 100 -0.66 -19.30 19.44
C ILE A 100 -0.23 -17.84 19.37
N GLU A 101 0.66 -17.42 20.25
CA GLU A 101 1.15 -16.04 20.27
C GLU A 101 1.94 -15.67 19.00
N PRO A 102 2.95 -16.43 18.53
CA PRO A 102 3.65 -16.13 17.28
C PRO A 102 2.74 -16.03 16.07
N ILE A 103 1.77 -16.94 15.93
CA ILE A 103 0.79 -16.93 14.83
C ILE A 103 -0.11 -15.68 14.95
N THR A 104 -0.61 -15.36 16.14
CA THR A 104 -1.43 -14.18 16.35
C THR A 104 -0.67 -12.88 15.97
N ASN A 105 0.59 -12.78 16.37
CA ASN A 105 1.44 -11.64 16.03
C ASN A 105 1.69 -11.54 14.53
N TYR A 106 1.93 -12.67 13.86
CA TYR A 106 2.09 -12.72 12.42
C TYR A 106 0.86 -12.15 11.70
N PHE A 107 -0.35 -12.60 12.05
CA PHE A 107 -1.58 -12.11 11.42
C PHE A 107 -1.87 -10.63 11.74
N ILE A 108 -1.55 -10.15 12.94
CA ILE A 108 -1.64 -8.72 13.27
C ILE A 108 -0.72 -7.88 12.35
N LYS A 109 0.52 -8.33 12.12
CA LYS A 109 1.47 -7.61 11.24
C LYS A 109 1.08 -7.72 9.78
N LEU A 110 0.65 -8.91 9.33
CA LEU A 110 0.16 -9.11 7.98
C LEU A 110 -1.00 -8.16 7.69
N GLU A 111 -2.01 -8.14 8.54
CA GLU A 111 -3.18 -7.27 8.39
C GLU A 111 -2.81 -5.77 8.43
N THR A 112 -1.87 -5.38 9.30
CA THR A 112 -1.37 -4.00 9.34
C THR A 112 -0.71 -3.61 8.01
N THR A 113 -0.02 -4.57 7.39
CA THR A 113 0.64 -4.40 6.08
C THR A 113 -0.38 -4.34 4.96
N ASP A 114 -1.35 -5.25 4.93
CA ASP A 114 -2.36 -5.34 3.88
C ASP A 114 -3.32 -4.15 3.92
N ALA A 115 -3.79 -3.78 5.12
CA ALA A 115 -4.60 -2.59 5.31
C ALA A 115 -3.79 -1.28 5.17
N ASN A 116 -2.45 -1.36 5.15
CA ASN A 116 -1.57 -0.19 5.09
C ASN A 116 -1.85 0.85 6.18
N CYS A 117 -2.21 0.42 7.36
CA CYS A 117 -2.49 1.33 8.47
C CYS A 117 -1.28 1.48 9.40
N SER A 118 -1.26 2.55 10.19
CA SER A 118 -0.21 2.75 11.19
C SER A 118 -0.29 1.75 12.34
N SER A 119 -1.51 1.30 12.63
CA SER A 119 -1.84 0.31 13.64
C SER A 119 -3.26 -0.19 13.39
N LEU A 120 -3.55 -1.45 13.73
CA LEU A 120 -4.92 -1.97 13.69
C LEU A 120 -5.88 -1.23 14.65
N TYR A 121 -5.36 -0.43 15.60
CA TYR A 121 -6.18 0.48 16.41
C TYR A 121 -6.74 1.65 15.60
N ASP A 122 -6.06 2.05 14.53
CA ASP A 122 -6.50 3.11 13.63
C ASP A 122 -7.46 2.62 12.53
N LEU A 123 -7.57 1.31 12.36
CA LEU A 123 -8.40 0.70 11.33
C LEU A 123 -9.85 0.57 11.80
N ASN A 124 -10.79 1.13 11.04
CA ASN A 124 -12.22 1.03 11.30
C ASN A 124 -12.75 -0.34 10.87
N LEU A 125 -13.06 -1.19 11.82
CA LEU A 125 -13.51 -2.56 11.57
C LEU A 125 -14.75 -2.64 10.68
N ILE A 126 -15.71 -1.72 10.88
CA ILE A 126 -16.99 -1.72 10.16
C ILE A 126 -16.79 -1.33 8.71
N GLU A 127 -16.05 -0.25 8.46
CA GLU A 127 -15.80 0.21 7.09
C GLU A 127 -14.80 -0.71 6.37
N TYR A 128 -13.86 -1.31 7.09
CA TYR A 128 -12.95 -2.32 6.54
C TYR A 128 -13.71 -3.57 6.06
N SER A 129 -14.72 -4.03 6.82
CA SER A 129 -15.54 -5.18 6.42
C SER A 129 -16.44 -4.92 5.20
N ASN A 130 -16.57 -3.66 4.76
CA ASN A 130 -17.27 -3.30 3.52
C ASN A 130 -16.35 -3.29 2.28
N TYR A 131 -15.04 -3.54 2.45
CA TYR A 131 -14.12 -3.70 1.32
C TYR A 131 -14.51 -4.93 0.51
N GLU A 132 -14.61 -4.78 -0.80
CA GLU A 132 -14.88 -5.88 -1.71
C GLU A 132 -13.64 -6.15 -2.56
N ASN A 133 -13.19 -7.40 -2.55
CA ASN A 133 -12.13 -7.80 -3.47
C ASN A 133 -12.63 -7.77 -4.92
N PRO A 134 -11.84 -7.27 -5.87
CA PRO A 134 -12.16 -7.40 -7.28
C PRO A 134 -12.42 -8.87 -7.64
N PRO A 135 -13.47 -9.17 -8.44
CA PRO A 135 -13.90 -10.54 -8.68
C PRO A 135 -12.87 -11.36 -9.48
N GLY A 136 -12.70 -12.62 -9.10
CA GLY A 136 -11.79 -13.59 -9.71
C GLY A 136 -10.53 -13.86 -8.90
N ALA A 137 -9.41 -14.19 -9.55
CA ALA A 137 -8.13 -14.42 -8.89
C ALA A 137 -7.73 -13.19 -8.06
N TYR A 138 -7.36 -13.42 -6.79
CA TYR A 138 -7.11 -12.32 -5.87
C TYR A 138 -5.95 -11.44 -6.32
N GLU A 139 -4.81 -12.04 -6.65
CA GLU A 139 -3.62 -11.33 -7.11
C GLU A 139 -3.09 -11.92 -8.41
N ASN A 140 -2.80 -11.03 -9.37
CA ASN A 140 -2.12 -11.39 -10.59
C ASN A 140 -0.79 -10.64 -10.61
N GLU A 141 0.31 -11.34 -10.45
CA GLU A 141 1.63 -10.73 -10.41
C GLU A 141 2.07 -10.24 -11.78
N LEU A 142 2.78 -9.13 -11.79
CA LEU A 142 3.32 -8.55 -13.01
C LEU A 142 4.67 -9.16 -13.36
N LYS A 143 4.87 -9.51 -14.63
CA LYS A 143 6.15 -9.94 -15.19
C LYS A 143 7.21 -8.84 -15.13
N ASN A 144 8.42 -9.16 -15.57
CA ASN A 144 9.55 -8.24 -15.67
C ASN A 144 9.17 -6.89 -16.28
N GLY A 145 9.49 -5.82 -15.58
CA GLY A 145 9.15 -4.45 -15.98
C GLY A 145 7.95 -3.86 -15.23
N GLY A 146 7.19 -4.69 -14.49
CA GLY A 146 6.04 -4.25 -13.68
C GLY A 146 5.02 -3.48 -14.52
N TYR A 147 4.53 -2.37 -13.99
CA TYR A 147 3.56 -1.51 -14.69
C TYR A 147 4.14 -0.66 -15.84
N ARG A 148 5.44 -0.70 -16.12
CA ARG A 148 6.03 0.13 -17.21
C ARG A 148 5.40 -0.11 -18.57
N PRO A 149 5.16 -1.36 -19.04
CA PRO A 149 4.48 -1.59 -20.32
C PRO A 149 3.06 -1.02 -20.35
N PHE A 150 2.32 -1.11 -19.24
CA PHE A 150 0.99 -0.52 -19.10
C PHE A 150 1.04 1.01 -19.21
N ILE A 151 1.98 1.67 -18.53
CA ILE A 151 2.16 3.12 -18.65
C ILE A 151 2.54 3.52 -20.08
N ASN A 152 3.39 2.75 -20.75
CA ASN A 152 3.73 3.00 -22.14
C ASN A 152 2.51 2.84 -23.07
N TYR A 153 1.66 1.86 -22.80
CA TYR A 153 0.39 1.69 -23.51
C TYR A 153 -0.51 2.93 -23.34
N LEU A 154 -0.70 3.44 -22.12
CA LEU A 154 -1.45 4.66 -21.89
C LEU A 154 -0.83 5.87 -22.60
N LYS A 155 0.49 5.99 -22.59
CA LYS A 155 1.20 7.06 -23.30
C LYS A 155 1.01 7.00 -24.82
N SER A 156 0.79 5.83 -25.40
CA SER A 156 0.59 5.68 -26.86
C SER A 156 -0.67 6.39 -27.38
N PHE A 157 -1.63 6.71 -26.51
CA PHE A 157 -2.82 7.50 -26.85
C PHE A 157 -2.57 9.01 -26.80
N ILE A 158 -1.41 9.45 -26.33
CA ILE A 158 -1.02 10.86 -26.25
C ILE A 158 -0.16 11.15 -27.49
N HIS A 159 -0.73 11.87 -28.43
CA HIS A 159 -0.09 12.09 -29.75
C HIS A 159 0.99 13.15 -29.76
N ASN A 160 1.08 13.97 -28.72
CA ASN A 160 2.10 15.02 -28.57
C ASN A 160 2.70 14.96 -27.17
N ASP A 161 4.00 14.68 -27.08
CA ASP A 161 4.72 14.64 -25.80
C ASP A 161 4.66 15.98 -25.03
N GLU A 162 4.44 17.11 -25.70
CA GLU A 162 4.23 18.42 -25.05
C GLU A 162 2.97 18.46 -24.17
N GLN A 163 2.03 17.51 -24.36
CA GLN A 163 0.86 17.35 -23.50
C GLN A 163 1.21 16.78 -22.12
N ILE A 164 2.41 16.19 -21.96
CA ILE A 164 2.91 15.67 -20.69
C ILE A 164 3.93 16.67 -20.12
N CYS A 165 3.49 17.52 -19.20
CA CYS A 165 4.35 18.51 -18.56
C CYS A 165 5.00 17.93 -17.30
N LEU A 166 6.22 17.41 -17.43
CA LEU A 166 7.02 16.97 -16.29
C LEU A 166 7.67 18.18 -15.59
N ASN A 167 8.07 18.00 -14.32
CA ASN A 167 8.64 19.03 -13.47
C ASN A 167 7.76 20.29 -13.32
N CYS A 168 6.44 20.08 -13.38
CA CYS A 168 5.43 21.13 -13.24
C CYS A 168 4.60 20.87 -11.99
N GLU A 169 4.72 21.77 -11.00
CA GLU A 169 3.96 21.72 -9.75
C GLU A 169 2.78 22.69 -9.81
N VAL A 170 1.55 22.18 -9.69
CA VAL A 170 0.35 23.01 -9.53
C VAL A 170 0.37 23.62 -8.13
N THR A 171 0.39 24.94 -8.05
CA THR A 171 0.51 25.67 -6.78
C THR A 171 -0.78 26.30 -6.31
N ARG A 172 -1.67 26.65 -7.25
CA ARG A 172 -2.98 27.23 -6.96
C ARG A 172 -3.98 26.90 -8.07
N VAL A 173 -5.23 26.72 -7.66
CA VAL A 173 -6.39 26.56 -8.54
C VAL A 173 -7.51 27.46 -8.04
N ARG A 174 -8.13 28.25 -8.94
CA ARG A 174 -9.30 29.07 -8.63
C ARG A 174 -10.29 29.11 -9.78
N PHE A 175 -11.56 29.24 -9.46
CA PHE A 175 -12.62 29.40 -10.44
C PHE A 175 -12.84 30.89 -10.75
N LEU A 176 -12.77 31.24 -12.03
CA LEU A 176 -13.08 32.60 -12.53
C LEU A 176 -14.53 32.61 -12.98
N ALA A 177 -15.38 33.28 -12.21
CA ALA A 177 -16.84 33.24 -12.42
C ALA A 177 -17.27 33.92 -13.75
N GLU A 178 -16.61 35.00 -14.14
CA GLU A 178 -16.91 35.73 -15.38
C GLU A 178 -16.57 34.90 -16.62
N GLU A 179 -15.39 34.29 -16.65
CA GLU A 179 -14.92 33.46 -17.76
C GLU A 179 -15.50 32.05 -17.71
N ARG A 180 -16.07 31.63 -16.57
CA ARG A 180 -16.54 30.27 -16.28
C ARG A 180 -15.47 29.21 -16.52
N LYS A 181 -14.23 29.52 -16.14
CA LYS A 181 -13.03 28.68 -16.29
C LYS A 181 -12.26 28.56 -15.00
N LEU A 182 -11.44 27.51 -14.93
CA LEU A 182 -10.42 27.38 -13.89
C LEU A 182 -9.14 28.07 -14.33
N LEU A 183 -8.56 28.88 -13.44
CA LEU A 183 -7.20 29.37 -13.56
C LEU A 183 -6.29 28.48 -12.70
N VAL A 184 -5.28 27.89 -13.34
CA VAL A 184 -4.31 27.02 -12.72
C VAL A 184 -2.95 27.70 -12.75
N GLU A 185 -2.36 27.90 -11.57
CA GLU A 185 -0.99 28.41 -11.43
C GLU A 185 -0.02 27.23 -11.32
N ILE A 186 1.03 27.26 -12.10
CA ILE A 186 1.98 26.14 -12.26
C ILE A 186 3.40 26.67 -12.11
N ASN A 187 4.18 26.10 -11.20
CA ASN A 187 5.62 26.30 -11.14
C ASN A 187 6.32 25.29 -12.05
N ASP A 188 6.98 25.77 -13.07
CA ASP A 188 7.91 25.00 -13.89
C ASP A 188 9.25 24.93 -13.16
N LEU A 189 9.51 23.80 -12.51
CA LEU A 189 10.67 23.60 -11.63
C LEU A 189 11.99 23.57 -12.41
N GLN A 190 11.94 23.22 -13.70
CA GLN A 190 13.11 23.18 -14.55
C GLN A 190 13.48 24.58 -15.03
N LYS A 191 12.49 25.40 -15.42
CA LYS A 191 12.68 26.75 -15.92
C LYS A 191 12.68 27.81 -14.82
N GLN A 192 12.36 27.41 -13.57
CA GLN A 192 12.18 28.30 -12.41
C GLN A 192 11.23 29.47 -12.70
N GLN A 193 10.13 29.20 -13.37
CA GLN A 193 9.15 30.20 -13.79
C GLN A 193 7.74 29.76 -13.38
N THR A 194 6.92 30.72 -13.00
CA THR A 194 5.50 30.49 -12.79
C THR A 194 4.75 30.79 -14.09
N LYS A 195 3.87 29.88 -14.50
CA LYS A 195 2.95 30.07 -15.63
C LYS A 195 1.52 29.80 -15.19
N THR A 196 0.58 30.34 -15.96
CA THR A 196 -0.86 30.11 -15.73
C THR A 196 -1.48 29.41 -16.92
N MET A 197 -2.53 28.63 -16.64
CA MET A 197 -3.33 27.91 -17.63
C MET A 197 -4.81 28.13 -17.33
N LEU A 198 -5.61 28.38 -18.36
CA LEU A 198 -7.07 28.37 -18.27
C LEU A 198 -7.60 27.04 -18.80
N CYS A 199 -8.50 26.41 -18.05
CA CYS A 199 -9.17 25.19 -18.48
C CYS A 199 -10.65 25.20 -18.08
N ASP A 200 -11.46 24.47 -18.85
CA ASP A 200 -12.90 24.33 -18.59
C ASP A 200 -13.17 23.31 -17.50
N HIS A 201 -12.39 22.24 -17.45
CA HIS A 201 -12.46 21.15 -16.49
C HIS A 201 -11.08 20.69 -16.06
N MET A 202 -10.99 20.15 -14.85
CA MET A 202 -9.78 19.54 -14.30
C MET A 202 -10.12 18.20 -13.68
N ILE A 203 -9.28 17.21 -13.89
CA ILE A 203 -9.31 15.96 -13.13
C ILE A 203 -8.11 15.98 -12.20
N TRP A 204 -8.37 15.99 -10.90
CA TRP A 204 -7.35 15.99 -9.85
C TRP A 204 -7.01 14.55 -9.47
N THR A 205 -5.75 14.15 -9.65
CA THR A 205 -5.32 12.74 -9.49
C THR A 205 -4.12 12.55 -8.59
N THR A 206 -3.79 13.55 -7.76
CA THR A 206 -2.71 13.38 -6.78
C THR A 206 -3.11 12.40 -5.69
N SER A 207 -2.12 11.83 -4.99
CA SER A 207 -2.37 10.99 -3.83
C SER A 207 -3.16 11.72 -2.74
N LEU A 208 -3.87 10.96 -1.91
CA LEU A 208 -4.52 11.52 -0.71
C LEU A 208 -3.49 12.12 0.26
N GLY A 209 -2.27 11.55 0.34
CA GLY A 209 -1.19 12.11 1.14
C GLY A 209 -0.78 13.51 0.69
N TYR A 210 -0.68 13.75 -0.62
CA TYR A 210 -0.43 15.08 -1.16
C TYR A 210 -1.58 16.05 -0.85
N LEU A 211 -2.84 15.59 -0.95
CA LEU A 211 -4.01 16.40 -0.58
C LEU A 211 -3.98 16.78 0.90
N LYS A 212 -3.65 15.85 1.81
CA LYS A 212 -3.54 16.14 3.25
C LYS A 212 -2.59 17.31 3.54
N ASP A 213 -1.45 17.37 2.83
CA ASP A 213 -0.43 18.40 3.04
C ASP A 213 -0.76 19.73 2.34
N HIS A 214 -1.46 19.68 1.18
CA HIS A 214 -1.47 20.84 0.28
C HIS A 214 -2.86 21.35 -0.12
N PHE A 215 -3.93 20.62 0.15
CA PHE A 215 -5.28 20.93 -0.34
C PHE A 215 -5.70 22.37 -0.05
N ARG A 216 -5.61 22.80 1.20
CA ARG A 216 -6.01 24.16 1.60
C ARG A 216 -5.18 25.26 0.94
N ARG A 217 -3.90 25.00 0.69
CA ARG A 217 -3.00 25.96 0.03
C ARG A 217 -3.35 26.10 -1.45
N ILE A 218 -3.62 24.97 -2.11
CA ILE A 218 -3.88 24.96 -3.56
C ILE A 218 -5.24 25.58 -3.87
N PHE A 219 -6.26 25.30 -3.07
CA PHE A 219 -7.64 25.75 -3.27
C PHE A 219 -8.03 26.89 -2.32
N THR A 220 -7.09 27.71 -1.90
CA THR A 220 -7.29 28.70 -0.82
C THR A 220 -8.43 29.69 -1.07
N GLU A 221 -8.78 29.96 -2.33
CA GLU A 221 -9.87 30.87 -2.72
C GLU A 221 -11.23 30.15 -2.85
N GLU A 222 -11.20 28.82 -2.94
CA GLU A 222 -12.40 27.97 -3.14
C GLU A 222 -12.95 27.46 -1.78
N LYS A 223 -13.53 28.40 -1.00
CA LYS A 223 -13.99 28.11 0.37
C LYS A 223 -15.02 26.99 0.44
N ASP A 224 -15.96 26.94 -0.51
CA ASP A 224 -17.01 25.94 -0.57
C ASP A 224 -16.40 24.55 -0.84
N LEU A 225 -15.40 24.46 -1.74
CA LEU A 225 -14.67 23.23 -2.00
C LEU A 225 -13.89 22.77 -0.75
N ILE A 226 -13.23 23.71 -0.04
CA ILE A 226 -12.52 23.39 1.19
C ILE A 226 -13.51 22.89 2.24
N GLN A 227 -14.64 23.57 2.45
CA GLN A 227 -15.65 23.14 3.41
C GLN A 227 -16.20 21.75 3.08
N GLN A 228 -16.43 21.44 1.80
CA GLN A 228 -16.94 20.18 1.33
C GLN A 228 -15.96 19.01 1.60
N LYS A 229 -14.67 19.19 1.37
CA LYS A 229 -13.72 18.07 1.31
C LYS A 229 -12.76 17.94 2.49
N GLN A 230 -12.61 18.98 3.30
CA GLN A 230 -11.56 19.01 4.33
C GLN A 230 -11.68 17.89 5.36
N ASN A 231 -12.91 17.51 5.74
CA ASN A 231 -13.14 16.44 6.71
C ASN A 231 -12.81 15.07 6.10
N ALA A 232 -13.28 14.81 4.89
CA ALA A 232 -12.98 13.59 4.17
C ALA A 232 -11.46 13.38 3.97
N ILE A 233 -10.75 14.43 3.52
CA ILE A 233 -9.30 14.41 3.37
C ILE A 233 -8.60 14.16 4.71
N ALA A 234 -9.10 14.72 5.80
CA ALA A 234 -8.52 14.52 7.14
C ALA A 234 -8.81 13.11 7.68
N ASN A 235 -10.04 12.64 7.55
CA ASN A 235 -10.55 11.43 8.20
C ASN A 235 -10.12 10.15 7.51
N ILE A 236 -10.14 10.08 6.17
CA ILE A 236 -9.67 8.90 5.43
C ILE A 236 -8.18 8.69 5.71
N GLY A 237 -7.81 7.48 6.11
CA GLY A 237 -6.42 7.12 6.39
C GLY A 237 -5.57 7.13 5.11
N PHE A 238 -4.29 7.42 5.25
CA PHE A 238 -3.30 7.29 4.19
C PHE A 238 -2.01 6.77 4.82
N GLY A 239 -1.74 5.50 4.59
CA GLY A 239 -0.67 4.81 5.29
C GLY A 239 0.67 4.83 4.56
N LEU A 240 1.63 4.18 5.18
CA LEU A 240 2.97 4.02 4.63
C LEU A 240 3.35 2.54 4.64
N LEU A 241 3.54 1.99 3.45
CA LEU A 241 4.07 0.66 3.19
C LEU A 241 5.36 0.79 2.38
N ASN A 242 6.45 0.29 2.92
CA ASN A 242 7.73 0.27 2.23
C ASN A 242 8.21 -1.15 1.94
N LYS A 243 8.87 -1.29 0.81
CA LYS A 243 9.52 -2.53 0.37
C LYS A 243 11.03 -2.40 0.49
N VAL A 244 11.66 -3.45 1.01
CA VAL A 244 13.10 -3.64 0.98
C VAL A 244 13.38 -4.86 0.10
N VAL A 245 14.06 -4.64 -1.01
CA VAL A 245 14.37 -5.67 -2.00
C VAL A 245 15.81 -6.14 -1.78
N LEU A 246 15.98 -7.42 -1.50
CA LEU A 246 17.26 -8.08 -1.25
C LEU A 246 17.62 -8.93 -2.46
N ILE A 247 18.75 -8.64 -3.07
CA ILE A 247 19.24 -9.33 -4.28
C ILE A 247 20.47 -10.16 -3.93
N TYR A 248 20.45 -11.43 -4.27
CA TYR A 248 21.50 -12.40 -3.97
C TYR A 248 22.12 -13.00 -5.23
N THR A 249 23.29 -13.59 -5.08
CA THR A 249 23.91 -14.41 -6.14
C THR A 249 23.25 -15.78 -6.23
N ASN A 250 22.96 -16.39 -5.08
CA ASN A 250 22.41 -17.74 -4.96
C ASN A 250 21.25 -17.75 -3.98
N LYS A 251 20.26 -18.64 -4.23
CA LYS A 251 19.20 -18.93 -3.27
C LYS A 251 19.75 -19.67 -2.06
N PHE A 252 19.23 -19.39 -0.88
CA PHE A 252 19.46 -20.12 0.37
C PHE A 252 18.16 -20.59 1.04
N TRP A 253 17.06 -20.26 0.43
CA TRP A 253 15.73 -20.76 0.79
C TRP A 253 15.31 -21.90 -0.16
N ARG A 254 14.24 -22.61 0.22
CA ARG A 254 13.72 -23.74 -0.54
C ARG A 254 13.39 -23.33 -1.98
N GLU A 255 13.69 -24.21 -2.96
CA GLU A 255 13.60 -23.89 -4.40
C GLU A 255 12.21 -23.43 -4.82
N ASN A 256 11.15 -24.11 -4.32
CA ASN A 256 9.76 -23.85 -4.67
C ASN A 256 9.06 -22.88 -3.69
N ALA A 257 9.79 -22.19 -2.82
CA ALA A 257 9.17 -21.24 -1.91
C ALA A 257 8.69 -19.98 -2.67
N ASP A 258 7.46 -19.59 -2.42
CA ASP A 258 6.87 -18.31 -2.82
C ASP A 258 7.15 -17.22 -1.79
N SER A 259 7.29 -17.61 -0.54
CA SER A 259 7.49 -16.68 0.57
C SER A 259 8.17 -17.32 1.78
N ILE A 260 8.70 -16.44 2.64
CA ILE A 260 9.24 -16.79 3.95
C ILE A 260 8.43 -16.02 5.00
N LYS A 261 7.75 -16.75 5.89
CA LYS A 261 6.92 -16.23 6.98
C LYS A 261 7.66 -16.40 8.29
N LEU A 262 7.98 -15.31 8.99
CA LEU A 262 8.75 -15.30 10.22
C LEU A 262 7.81 -15.15 11.42
N LEU A 263 7.75 -16.17 12.28
CA LEU A 263 6.90 -16.19 13.46
C LEU A 263 7.65 -15.68 14.69
N HIS A 264 7.34 -14.46 15.13
CA HIS A 264 7.94 -13.82 16.30
C HIS A 264 7.08 -13.99 17.55
N THR A 265 7.71 -14.14 18.72
CA THR A 265 7.04 -13.97 20.01
C THR A 265 6.91 -12.50 20.38
N ARG A 266 5.97 -12.13 21.27
CA ARG A 266 5.88 -10.75 21.83
C ARG A 266 7.04 -10.42 22.74
N LYS A 267 7.65 -11.43 23.37
CA LYS A 267 8.86 -11.23 24.17
C LYS A 267 10.00 -10.94 23.22
N HIS A 268 10.58 -9.76 23.35
CA HIS A 268 11.74 -9.34 22.57
C HIS A 268 12.86 -10.35 22.70
N GLN A 269 12.93 -11.29 21.76
CA GLN A 269 14.13 -12.07 21.59
C GLN A 269 15.16 -11.14 21.00
N ILE A 270 16.27 -10.94 21.70
CA ILE A 270 17.33 -10.06 21.23
C ILE A 270 17.91 -10.65 19.95
N PHE A 271 17.79 -9.92 18.88
CA PHE A 271 18.43 -10.24 17.61
C PHE A 271 19.94 -10.04 17.76
N GLU A 272 20.72 -11.10 17.51
CA GLU A 272 22.19 -11.06 17.59
C GLU A 272 22.76 -10.51 16.27
N MET A 273 23.24 -9.27 16.34
CA MET A 273 23.87 -8.59 15.19
C MET A 273 25.30 -9.10 14.98
N SER A 274 25.73 -9.19 13.74
CA SER A 274 27.13 -9.42 13.37
C SER A 274 28.01 -8.23 13.80
N ASP A 275 29.32 -8.50 13.95
CA ASP A 275 30.30 -7.44 14.25
C ASP A 275 30.34 -6.40 13.12
N MET A 276 30.16 -6.82 11.87
CA MET A 276 30.08 -5.93 10.71
C MET A 276 28.91 -4.97 10.84
N LEU A 277 27.71 -5.45 11.16
CA LEU A 277 26.54 -4.60 11.36
C LEU A 277 26.71 -3.66 12.55
N ARG A 278 27.28 -4.14 13.67
CA ARG A 278 27.59 -3.29 14.84
C ARG A 278 28.53 -2.14 14.47
N GLN A 279 29.57 -2.42 13.67
CA GLN A 279 30.49 -1.40 13.21
C GLN A 279 29.81 -0.36 12.32
N GLN A 280 28.98 -0.80 11.36
CA GLN A 280 28.22 0.10 10.48
C GLN A 280 27.29 1.03 11.28
N LEU A 281 26.59 0.50 12.28
CA LEU A 281 25.71 1.30 13.17
C LEU A 281 26.50 2.33 13.95
N HIS A 282 27.67 1.95 14.49
CA HIS A 282 28.53 2.86 15.20
C HIS A 282 29.01 4.00 14.30
N ASP A 283 29.44 3.70 13.07
CA ASP A 283 29.96 4.68 12.13
C ASP A 283 28.88 5.68 11.68
N GLU A 284 27.64 5.22 11.50
CA GLU A 284 26.49 6.06 11.14
C GLU A 284 25.73 6.61 12.35
N ARG A 285 26.16 6.32 13.57
CA ARG A 285 25.54 6.76 14.84
C ARG A 285 24.07 6.36 14.97
N ILE A 286 23.72 5.16 14.53
CA ILE A 286 22.39 4.60 14.63
C ILE A 286 22.22 3.88 15.96
N ASP A 287 21.09 4.11 16.64
CA ASP A 287 20.75 3.41 17.87
C ASP A 287 20.52 1.90 17.58
N PRO A 288 21.26 0.99 18.25
CA PRO A 288 21.04 -0.46 18.11
C PRO A 288 19.61 -0.93 18.39
N ASN A 289 18.82 -0.20 19.18
CA ASN A 289 17.42 -0.54 19.43
C ASN A 289 16.57 -0.48 18.15
N VAL A 290 16.88 0.42 17.23
CA VAL A 290 16.22 0.52 15.93
C VAL A 290 16.38 -0.78 15.12
N VAL A 291 17.54 -1.42 15.23
CA VAL A 291 17.80 -2.72 14.57
C VAL A 291 16.89 -3.80 15.14
N GLN A 292 16.73 -3.83 16.48
CA GLN A 292 15.84 -4.76 17.14
C GLN A 292 14.39 -4.57 16.69
N GLU A 293 13.96 -3.32 16.53
CA GLU A 293 12.63 -2.98 16.05
C GLU A 293 12.42 -3.46 14.60
N ILE A 294 13.37 -3.16 13.69
CA ILE A 294 13.28 -3.60 12.29
C ILE A 294 13.27 -5.14 12.19
N ALA A 295 14.17 -5.82 12.90
CA ALA A 295 14.24 -7.27 12.91
C ALA A 295 12.96 -7.90 13.46
N HIS A 296 12.36 -7.31 14.49
CA HIS A 296 11.10 -7.78 15.07
C HIS A 296 9.91 -7.53 14.15
N GLU A 297 9.89 -6.40 13.41
CA GLU A 297 8.78 -6.09 12.50
C GLU A 297 8.83 -6.87 11.18
N LEU A 298 9.98 -7.43 10.81
CA LEU A 298 10.10 -8.27 9.62
C LEU A 298 9.40 -9.61 9.83
N SER A 299 8.20 -9.77 9.30
CA SER A 299 7.40 -11.02 9.43
C SER A 299 7.11 -11.73 8.11
N TYR A 300 7.30 -11.06 6.99
CA TYR A 300 7.02 -11.59 5.66
C TYR A 300 8.06 -11.15 4.63
N CYS A 301 8.54 -12.11 3.84
CA CYS A 301 9.38 -11.87 2.69
C CYS A 301 8.82 -12.66 1.49
N GLY A 302 8.37 -11.97 0.47
CA GLY A 302 7.97 -12.59 -0.80
C GLY A 302 9.19 -12.96 -1.65
N VAL A 303 9.13 -14.09 -2.30
CA VAL A 303 10.10 -14.49 -3.34
C VAL A 303 9.61 -13.91 -4.66
N LEU A 304 10.46 -13.22 -5.41
CA LEU A 304 10.08 -12.69 -6.73
C LEU A 304 10.30 -13.77 -7.81
N PRO A 305 9.24 -14.44 -8.30
CA PRO A 305 9.38 -15.55 -9.24
C PRO A 305 9.77 -15.11 -10.65
N SER A 306 9.54 -13.83 -10.96
CA SER A 306 9.71 -13.26 -12.29
C SER A 306 11.15 -13.09 -12.77
N THR A 307 12.13 -13.42 -11.93
CA THR A 307 13.56 -13.20 -12.24
C THR A 307 14.36 -14.48 -12.11
N ASN A 308 15.32 -14.67 -13.03
CA ASN A 308 16.36 -15.71 -12.87
C ASN A 308 17.38 -15.37 -11.77
N ILE A 309 17.19 -14.26 -11.07
CA ILE A 309 18.05 -13.75 -10.01
C ILE A 309 17.33 -13.99 -8.69
N PRO A 310 17.98 -14.56 -7.66
CA PRO A 310 17.39 -14.73 -6.34
C PRO A 310 17.07 -13.39 -5.69
N VAL A 311 15.77 -13.12 -5.49
CA VAL A 311 15.28 -11.86 -4.92
C VAL A 311 14.26 -12.14 -3.83
N LEU A 312 14.44 -11.51 -2.68
CA LEU A 312 13.44 -11.42 -1.61
C LEU A 312 12.92 -9.98 -1.50
N ILE A 313 11.64 -9.85 -1.26
CA ILE A 313 10.99 -8.57 -0.98
C ILE A 313 10.44 -8.61 0.43
N CYS A 314 10.99 -7.78 1.31
CA CYS A 314 10.51 -7.58 2.68
C CYS A 314 9.54 -6.39 2.72
N TRP A 315 8.46 -6.52 3.49
CA TRP A 315 7.39 -5.52 3.56
C TRP A 315 7.30 -4.97 4.97
N PHE A 316 7.20 -3.65 5.06
CA PHE A 316 7.11 -2.92 6.32
C PHE A 316 6.03 -1.86 6.25
N ALA A 317 5.11 -1.87 7.21
CA ALA A 317 4.03 -0.88 7.32
C ALA A 317 4.13 -0.07 8.62
N GLY A 318 3.41 1.04 8.66
CA GLY A 318 3.28 1.86 9.85
C GLY A 318 4.57 2.62 10.25
N PRO A 319 4.80 2.85 11.55
CA PRO A 319 5.92 3.68 12.03
C PRO A 319 7.29 3.17 11.61
N ILE A 320 7.49 1.85 11.56
CA ILE A 320 8.78 1.25 11.17
C ILE A 320 9.14 1.55 9.71
N ALA A 321 8.13 1.65 8.84
CA ALA A 321 8.34 1.99 7.44
C ALA A 321 8.95 3.41 7.29
N LEU A 322 8.54 4.36 8.13
CA LEU A 322 9.13 5.70 8.16
C LEU A 322 10.57 5.70 8.69
N ILE A 323 10.86 4.90 9.70
CA ILE A 323 12.22 4.73 10.23
C ILE A 323 13.13 4.20 9.12
N ILE A 324 12.69 3.16 8.41
CA ILE A 324 13.43 2.55 7.29
C ILE A 324 13.74 3.59 6.19
N GLU A 325 12.83 4.50 5.87
CA GLU A 325 13.09 5.54 4.85
C GLU A 325 14.29 6.42 5.19
N ASN A 326 14.53 6.68 6.48
CA ASN A 326 15.58 7.57 6.95
C ASN A 326 16.94 6.88 7.13
N LEU A 327 16.99 5.55 7.04
CA LEU A 327 18.24 4.80 7.19
C LEU A 327 18.89 4.54 5.81
N ASN A 328 20.18 4.27 5.82
CA ASN A 328 20.93 3.81 4.67
C ASN A 328 20.35 2.47 4.16
N GLU A 329 20.16 2.36 2.85
CA GLU A 329 19.55 1.14 2.26
C GLU A 329 20.39 -0.12 2.50
N GLN A 330 21.71 0.00 2.55
CA GLN A 330 22.60 -1.14 2.80
C GLN A 330 22.45 -1.66 4.23
N ILE A 331 22.35 -0.75 5.22
CA ILE A 331 22.13 -1.11 6.63
C ILE A 331 20.77 -1.81 6.78
N VAL A 332 19.72 -1.24 6.22
CA VAL A 332 18.39 -1.88 6.27
C VAL A 332 18.42 -3.27 5.61
N GLY A 333 19.08 -3.38 4.46
CA GLY A 333 19.26 -4.66 3.78
C GLY A 333 20.01 -5.68 4.63
N GLN A 334 21.07 -5.26 5.30
CA GLN A 334 21.86 -6.13 6.16
C GLN A 334 21.05 -6.61 7.38
N ILE A 335 20.27 -5.73 8.00
CA ILE A 335 19.37 -6.11 9.11
C ILE A 335 18.37 -7.18 8.63
N CYS A 336 17.70 -6.96 7.50
CA CYS A 336 16.76 -7.94 6.94
C CYS A 336 17.44 -9.27 6.62
N HIS A 337 18.62 -9.23 5.97
CA HIS A 337 19.40 -10.41 5.62
C HIS A 337 19.79 -11.23 6.85
N GLU A 338 20.41 -10.60 7.84
CA GLU A 338 20.84 -11.28 9.08
C GLU A 338 19.63 -11.85 9.84
N THR A 339 18.50 -11.13 9.85
CA THR A 339 17.27 -11.63 10.47
C THR A 339 16.77 -12.89 9.78
N ILE A 340 16.66 -12.89 8.45
CA ILE A 340 16.19 -14.05 7.68
C ILE A 340 17.14 -15.24 7.88
N CYS A 341 18.45 -15.03 7.78
CA CYS A 341 19.46 -16.08 7.99
C CYS A 341 19.39 -16.66 9.39
N SER A 342 19.18 -15.81 10.41
CA SER A 342 19.02 -16.26 11.81
C SER A 342 17.82 -17.20 11.98
N TYR A 343 16.68 -16.91 11.33
CA TYR A 343 15.49 -17.77 11.38
C TYR A 343 15.72 -19.07 10.62
N LEU A 344 16.26 -19.02 9.42
CA LEU A 344 16.54 -20.20 8.60
C LEU A 344 17.72 -21.03 9.09
N LYS A 345 18.48 -20.56 10.11
CA LYS A 345 19.69 -21.20 10.64
C LYS A 345 20.76 -21.44 9.57
N VAL A 346 20.92 -20.47 8.68
CA VAL A 346 21.97 -20.48 7.65
C VAL A 346 23.06 -19.46 7.99
N ASP A 347 24.28 -19.78 7.60
CA ASP A 347 25.40 -18.85 7.78
C ASP A 347 25.25 -17.67 6.79
N GLN A 348 25.06 -16.49 7.34
CA GLN A 348 24.87 -15.25 6.56
C GLN A 348 26.05 -14.92 5.64
N ASN A 349 27.29 -15.30 6.02
CA ASN A 349 28.48 -15.04 5.22
C ASN A 349 28.54 -15.90 3.97
N SER A 350 27.86 -17.05 3.97
CA SER A 350 27.78 -17.94 2.82
C SER A 350 26.87 -17.43 1.69
N TYR A 351 26.00 -16.47 1.99
CA TYR A 351 25.02 -15.92 1.05
C TYR A 351 25.01 -14.38 1.09
N PRO A 352 26.10 -13.73 0.67
CA PRO A 352 26.20 -12.27 0.78
C PRO A 352 25.17 -11.57 -0.10
N LEU A 353 24.65 -10.44 0.40
CA LEU A 353 23.83 -9.52 -0.39
C LEU A 353 24.66 -8.91 -1.53
N VAL A 354 24.12 -8.98 -2.75
CA VAL A 354 24.69 -8.28 -3.92
C VAL A 354 24.25 -6.82 -3.92
N ARG A 355 22.97 -6.60 -3.63
CA ARG A 355 22.38 -5.26 -3.63
C ARG A 355 21.11 -5.21 -2.79
N THR A 356 20.90 -4.07 -2.16
CA THR A 356 19.63 -3.69 -1.51
C THR A 356 19.00 -2.53 -2.27
N LEU A 357 17.68 -2.53 -2.39
CA LEU A 357 16.90 -1.38 -2.82
C LEU A 357 15.76 -1.19 -1.82
N LYS A 358 15.43 0.05 -1.51
CA LYS A 358 14.27 0.37 -0.67
C LYS A 358 13.36 1.42 -1.30
N SER A 359 12.07 1.36 -1.00
CA SER A 359 11.14 2.43 -1.37
C SER A 359 11.21 3.59 -0.38
N GLY A 360 10.75 4.77 -0.81
CA GLY A 360 10.71 5.99 -0.03
C GLY A 360 9.49 6.81 -0.43
N TRP A 361 8.29 6.31 -0.08
CA TRP A 361 7.03 6.89 -0.51
C TRP A 361 6.64 8.13 0.30
N HIS A 362 6.89 8.14 1.61
CA HIS A 362 6.60 9.29 2.46
C HIS A 362 7.57 10.45 2.21
N SER A 363 8.84 10.16 1.98
CA SER A 363 9.88 11.14 1.67
C SER A 363 9.63 11.85 0.34
N ASN A 364 8.86 11.23 -0.57
CA ASN A 364 8.44 11.88 -1.80
C ASN A 364 7.34 12.91 -1.52
N LYS A 365 7.70 14.19 -1.59
CA LYS A 365 6.79 15.31 -1.28
C LYS A 365 5.53 15.38 -2.14
N TYR A 366 5.49 14.68 -3.29
CA TYR A 366 4.34 14.62 -4.18
C TYR A 366 3.45 13.40 -3.96
N ILE A 367 3.84 12.48 -3.07
CA ILE A 367 3.09 11.25 -2.78
C ILE A 367 2.72 11.16 -1.30
N ARG A 368 3.69 11.25 -0.39
CA ARG A 368 3.53 11.34 1.07
C ARG A 368 2.92 10.10 1.73
N GLY A 369 3.16 8.93 1.18
CA GLY A 369 2.68 7.65 1.69
C GLY A 369 2.45 6.64 0.58
N SER A 370 1.68 5.59 0.83
CA SER A 370 1.48 4.51 -0.15
C SER A 370 0.07 4.47 -0.73
N TYR A 371 -0.95 4.21 0.10
CA TYR A 371 -2.35 4.17 -0.31
C TYR A 371 -3.30 4.40 0.86
N SER A 372 -4.59 4.61 0.52
CA SER A 372 -5.63 4.93 1.49
C SER A 372 -6.16 3.69 2.22
N TYR A 373 -6.71 3.91 3.42
CA TYR A 373 -7.44 2.94 4.20
C TYR A 373 -8.57 3.60 5.00
N GLN A 374 -9.53 2.80 5.45
CA GLN A 374 -10.61 3.30 6.29
C GLN A 374 -10.16 3.45 7.73
N SER A 375 -9.85 4.70 8.13
CA SER A 375 -9.42 4.98 9.49
C SER A 375 -10.58 4.92 10.48
N ILE A 376 -10.27 4.83 11.76
CA ILE A 376 -11.27 4.87 12.84
C ILE A 376 -12.14 6.15 12.83
N HIS A 377 -11.70 7.19 12.11
CA HIS A 377 -12.39 8.47 11.98
C HIS A 377 -13.18 8.59 10.68
N SER A 378 -12.96 7.71 9.71
CA SER A 378 -13.64 7.73 8.42
C SER A 378 -14.98 7.01 8.45
N ASN A 379 -15.84 7.41 7.52
CA ASN A 379 -17.16 6.81 7.29
C ASN A 379 -17.57 6.96 5.82
N LYS A 380 -18.68 6.35 5.41
CA LYS A 380 -19.18 6.40 4.02
C LYS A 380 -19.45 7.82 3.50
N GLN A 381 -19.75 8.78 4.37
CA GLN A 381 -19.92 10.17 3.96
C GLN A 381 -18.58 10.78 3.54
N ASP A 382 -17.49 10.46 4.24
CA ASP A 382 -16.15 10.92 3.86
C ASP A 382 -15.73 10.37 2.47
N GLU A 383 -16.01 9.10 2.17
CA GLU A 383 -15.78 8.52 0.85
C GLU A 383 -16.56 9.25 -0.24
N HIS A 384 -17.85 9.47 -0.01
CA HIS A 384 -18.71 10.20 -0.92
C HIS A 384 -18.22 11.65 -1.15
N GLU A 385 -17.87 12.35 -0.08
CA GLU A 385 -17.35 13.73 -0.13
C GLU A 385 -16.02 13.79 -0.92
N LEU A 386 -15.09 12.86 -0.69
CA LEU A 386 -13.81 12.85 -1.41
C LEU A 386 -14.02 12.69 -2.93
N ARG A 387 -14.96 11.85 -3.35
CA ARG A 387 -15.29 11.54 -4.75
C ARG A 387 -16.11 12.64 -5.44
N THR A 388 -16.93 13.38 -4.69
CA THR A 388 -17.87 14.36 -5.24
C THR A 388 -17.12 15.47 -5.99
N SER A 389 -17.58 15.82 -7.20
CA SER A 389 -17.00 16.88 -8.01
C SER A 389 -17.35 18.25 -7.48
N TYR A 390 -16.50 19.24 -7.70
CA TYR A 390 -16.77 20.63 -7.40
C TYR A 390 -17.43 21.35 -8.59
N ALA A 391 -18.56 21.99 -8.36
CA ALA A 391 -19.43 22.59 -9.37
C ALA A 391 -19.87 24.03 -8.98
N PRO A 392 -18.97 25.03 -8.94
CA PRO A 392 -19.24 26.36 -8.44
C PRO A 392 -20.29 27.15 -9.25
N ASP A 393 -20.48 26.80 -10.51
CA ASP A 393 -21.49 27.38 -11.40
C ASP A 393 -22.53 26.37 -11.90
N GLY A 394 -22.74 25.28 -11.12
CA GLY A 394 -23.63 24.19 -11.48
C GLY A 394 -23.04 23.20 -12.49
N VAL A 395 -21.83 23.45 -12.97
CA VAL A 395 -21.09 22.58 -13.90
C VAL A 395 -19.89 21.99 -13.16
N GLN A 396 -19.71 20.67 -13.27
CA GLN A 396 -18.58 19.98 -12.64
C GLN A 396 -17.26 20.49 -13.23
N ARG A 397 -16.56 21.34 -12.48
CA ARG A 397 -15.31 21.98 -12.90
C ARG A 397 -14.08 21.22 -12.45
N ILE A 398 -14.09 20.68 -11.21
CA ILE A 398 -13.00 19.87 -10.69
C ILE A 398 -13.56 18.51 -10.33
N LEU A 399 -13.06 17.46 -10.97
CA LEU A 399 -13.34 16.07 -10.67
C LEU A 399 -12.16 15.48 -9.90
N PHE A 400 -12.42 14.56 -8.99
CA PHE A 400 -11.39 13.86 -8.24
C PHE A 400 -11.37 12.40 -8.68
N ALA A 401 -10.18 11.87 -8.97
CA ALA A 401 -9.95 10.49 -9.32
C ALA A 401 -8.64 9.99 -8.72
N GLY A 402 -8.53 8.72 -8.50
CA GLY A 402 -7.42 8.04 -7.85
C GLY A 402 -7.94 6.94 -6.95
N GLU A 403 -7.06 6.08 -6.44
CA GLU A 403 -7.44 4.92 -5.63
C GLU A 403 -8.31 5.28 -4.42
N ALA A 404 -8.01 6.41 -3.74
CA ALA A 404 -8.72 6.86 -2.55
C ALA A 404 -10.17 7.35 -2.81
N THR A 405 -10.55 7.54 -4.09
CA THR A 405 -11.90 7.97 -4.48
C THR A 405 -12.81 6.79 -4.87
N HIS A 406 -12.31 5.56 -4.80
CA HIS A 406 -13.09 4.36 -5.10
C HIS A 406 -13.76 3.83 -3.83
N GLU A 407 -15.06 3.48 -3.92
CA GLU A 407 -15.85 3.07 -2.73
C GLU A 407 -15.50 1.68 -2.20
N GLN A 408 -15.11 0.74 -3.09
CA GLN A 408 -14.95 -0.67 -2.75
C GLN A 408 -13.51 -1.15 -2.85
N HIS A 409 -12.78 -0.72 -3.90
CA HIS A 409 -11.44 -1.23 -4.24
C HIS A 409 -10.33 -0.22 -3.93
N TYR A 410 -10.52 0.68 -2.95
CA TYR A 410 -9.49 1.67 -2.58
C TYR A 410 -8.14 0.99 -2.28
N GLY A 411 -7.07 1.75 -2.35
CA GLY A 411 -5.71 1.20 -2.16
C GLY A 411 -5.14 0.44 -3.35
N THR A 412 -5.85 0.32 -4.49
CA THR A 412 -5.46 -0.54 -5.61
C THR A 412 -5.19 0.23 -6.90
N ALA A 413 -4.36 -0.35 -7.78
CA ALA A 413 -4.15 0.16 -9.13
C ALA A 413 -5.43 0.05 -9.99
N ASN A 414 -6.27 -0.98 -9.72
CA ASN A 414 -7.57 -1.16 -10.35
C ASN A 414 -8.47 0.06 -10.11
N ALA A 415 -8.63 0.45 -8.84
CA ALA A 415 -9.43 1.60 -8.44
C ALA A 415 -8.92 2.92 -9.05
N ALA A 416 -7.61 3.10 -9.09
CA ALA A 416 -7.02 4.28 -9.72
C ALA A 416 -7.36 4.36 -11.21
N PHE A 417 -7.32 3.24 -11.93
CA PHE A 417 -7.63 3.18 -13.35
C PHE A 417 -9.13 3.37 -13.61
N GLU A 418 -10.00 2.71 -12.84
CA GLU A 418 -11.45 2.77 -12.96
C GLU A 418 -11.99 4.17 -12.69
N THR A 419 -11.57 4.81 -11.59
CA THR A 419 -11.97 6.18 -11.27
C THR A 419 -11.47 7.20 -12.30
N GLY A 420 -10.29 6.98 -12.88
CA GLY A 420 -9.77 7.77 -13.99
C GLY A 420 -10.65 7.70 -15.24
N ILE A 421 -11.08 6.49 -15.62
CA ILE A 421 -12.02 6.27 -16.74
C ILE A 421 -13.38 6.95 -16.46
N GLU A 422 -13.89 6.79 -15.24
CA GLU A 422 -15.17 7.43 -14.86
C GLU A 422 -15.10 8.96 -14.93
N ALA A 423 -14.03 9.56 -14.41
CA ALA A 423 -13.84 11.01 -14.47
C ALA A 423 -13.74 11.52 -15.91
N ALA A 424 -12.99 10.81 -16.76
CA ALA A 424 -12.89 11.14 -18.18
C ALA A 424 -14.24 11.06 -18.90
N LYS A 425 -15.04 9.99 -18.68
CA LYS A 425 -16.39 9.84 -19.23
C LYS A 425 -17.33 10.97 -18.80
N LYS A 426 -17.26 11.38 -17.53
CA LYS A 426 -18.04 12.52 -17.01
C LYS A 426 -17.69 13.83 -17.75
N VAL A 427 -16.40 14.14 -17.91
CA VAL A 427 -15.96 15.33 -18.65
C VAL A 427 -16.47 15.28 -20.11
N LEU A 428 -16.30 14.16 -20.80
CA LEU A 428 -16.78 13.99 -22.18
C LEU A 428 -18.31 14.20 -22.29
N SER A 429 -19.08 13.66 -21.35
CA SER A 429 -20.54 13.86 -21.32
C SER A 429 -20.91 15.35 -21.16
N ILE A 430 -20.20 16.09 -20.30
CA ILE A 430 -20.44 17.52 -20.10
C ILE A 430 -20.10 18.31 -21.37
N VAL A 431 -19.00 18.00 -22.03
CA VAL A 431 -18.58 18.68 -23.27
C VAL A 431 -19.59 18.41 -24.38
N ASN A 432 -20.01 17.17 -24.58
CA ASN A 432 -20.97 16.79 -25.63
C ASN A 432 -22.37 17.37 -25.40
N SER A 433 -22.80 17.58 -24.16
CA SER A 433 -24.09 18.19 -23.84
C SER A 433 -24.16 19.72 -24.11
N ARG A 434 -23.02 20.35 -24.42
CA ARG A 434 -22.91 21.79 -24.72
C ARG A 434 -22.79 22.08 -26.22
N GLN A 435 -22.58 21.04 -27.02
CA GLN A 435 -22.66 21.10 -28.50
C GLN A 435 -24.09 20.85 -28.97
#